data_9cd30fc10200e112707269cbbd70c7eb
#
_entry.id   9cd30fc10200e112707269cbbd70c7eb
#
_cell.length_a   1.000
_cell.length_b   1.000
_cell.length_c   1.000
_cell.angle_alpha   90.00
_cell.angle_beta   90.00
_cell.angle_gamma   90.00
#
_symmetry.space_group_name_H-M   'P 1'
#
loop_
_entity.id
_entity.type
_entity.pdbx_description
1 polymer ?
#
loop_
_entity_poly.entity_id
_entity_poly.type
_entity_poly.pdbx_seq_one_letter_code
_entity_poly.pdbx_strand_id
1 'polypeptide(L)' 'MEEEMWLARDENNDLYLYYGYEEPYKGKTHWDALTSDYLELDKDMFPEVKWSDNEPTKVKLVIEK' A
#
# COMPACT_ATOMS: atom_id res chain seq x y z
N MET A 1 -18.36 5.93 -7.97
CA MET A 1 -17.14 6.67 -7.56
C MET A 1 -16.02 5.68 -7.23
N GLU A 2 -14.83 5.93 -7.72
CA GLU A 2 -13.67 5.11 -7.44
C GLU A 2 -12.47 5.96 -7.10
N GLU A 3 -11.55 5.41 -6.34
CA GLU A 3 -10.38 6.12 -5.88
C GLU A 3 -9.17 5.18 -5.93
N GLU A 4 -8.03 5.70 -6.37
CA GLU A 4 -6.81 4.91 -6.47
C GLU A 4 -6.07 4.89 -5.15
N MET A 5 -5.57 3.70 -4.80
CA MET A 5 -4.82 3.45 -3.59
C MET A 5 -3.72 2.45 -3.90
N TRP A 6 -2.81 2.28 -2.96
CA TRP A 6 -1.70 1.35 -3.13
C TRP A 6 -1.51 0.52 -1.89
N LEU A 7 -1.17 -0.75 -2.09
CA LEU A 7 -0.76 -1.65 -1.02
C LEU A 7 0.75 -1.86 -1.09
N ALA A 8 1.41 -1.83 0.05
CA ALA A 8 2.83 -2.10 0.12
C ALA A 8 3.15 -2.77 1.45
N ARG A 9 4.08 -3.72 1.41
CA ARG A 9 4.51 -4.46 2.58
C ARG A 9 5.94 -4.12 2.92
N ASP A 10 6.19 -3.80 4.18
CA ASP A 10 7.53 -3.47 4.66
C ASP A 10 8.37 -4.73 4.89
N GLU A 11 9.67 -4.56 5.06
CA GLU A 11 10.59 -5.66 5.28
C GLU A 11 10.22 -6.50 6.50
N ASN A 12 9.67 -5.87 7.53
CA ASN A 12 9.24 -6.54 8.76
C ASN A 12 7.89 -7.24 8.65
N ASN A 13 7.33 -7.30 7.45
CA ASN A 13 6.06 -7.94 7.14
C ASN A 13 4.81 -7.11 7.46
N ASP A 14 4.94 -5.89 7.92
CA ASP A 14 3.80 -5.01 8.12
C ASP A 14 3.21 -4.58 6.79
N LEU A 15 1.89 -4.61 6.69
CA LEU A 15 1.16 -4.28 5.47
C LEU A 15 0.44 -2.95 5.64
N TYR A 16 0.57 -2.07 4.65
CA TYR A 16 -0.06 -0.74 4.69
C TYR A 16 -0.84 -0.47 3.42
N LEU A 17 -1.96 0.23 3.60
CA LEU A 17 -2.74 0.80 2.50
C LEU A 17 -2.42 2.29 2.46
N TYR A 18 -1.91 2.76 1.32
CA TYR A 18 -1.62 4.17 1.10
C TYR A 18 -2.72 4.79 0.25
N TYR A 19 -3.20 5.95 0.66
CA TYR A 19 -4.23 6.68 -0.07
C TYR A 19 -3.92 8.17 -0.06
N GLY A 20 -4.23 8.85 -1.15
CA GLY A 20 -3.94 10.26 -1.30
C GLY A 20 -3.45 10.59 -2.70
N TYR A 21 -2.53 11.52 -2.80
CA TYR A 21 -2.11 12.03 -4.09
C TYR A 21 -0.83 11.41 -4.62
N GLU A 22 -0.09 10.72 -3.78
CA GLU A 22 1.24 10.25 -4.16
C GLU A 22 1.40 8.76 -3.98
N GLU A 23 1.97 8.12 -4.99
CA GLU A 23 2.33 6.72 -4.93
C GLU A 23 3.48 6.52 -3.93
N PRO A 24 3.40 5.51 -3.04
CA PRO A 24 4.50 5.26 -2.13
C PRO A 24 5.75 4.78 -2.86
N TYR A 25 6.91 5.07 -2.29
CA TYR A 25 8.20 4.63 -2.83
C TYR A 25 8.91 3.74 -1.82
N LYS A 26 9.75 2.86 -2.35
CA LYS A 26 10.43 1.86 -1.55
C LYS A 26 11.72 2.43 -0.93
N GLY A 27 11.80 2.38 0.40
CA GLY A 27 13.01 2.74 1.14
C GLY A 27 13.87 1.52 1.43
N LYS A 28 14.77 1.63 2.39
CA LYS A 28 15.69 0.53 2.75
C LYS A 28 14.98 -0.61 3.47
N THR A 29 14.07 -0.28 4.37
CA THR A 29 13.37 -1.25 5.20
C THR A 29 11.85 -1.08 5.19
N HIS A 30 11.35 -0.02 4.58
CA HIS A 30 9.93 0.27 4.54
C HIS A 30 9.59 1.14 3.35
N TRP A 31 8.30 1.15 3.01
CA TRP A 31 7.75 2.06 2.03
C TRP A 31 7.39 3.38 2.69
N ASP A 32 7.37 4.45 1.91
CA ASP A 32 7.05 5.78 2.42
C ASP A 32 6.36 6.60 1.34
N ALA A 33 5.65 7.64 1.77
CA ALA A 33 5.00 8.57 0.86
C ALA A 33 4.93 9.93 1.53
N LEU A 34 5.35 10.98 0.81
CA LEU A 34 5.47 12.31 1.39
C LEU A 34 4.11 12.95 1.71
N THR A 35 3.13 12.74 0.85
CA THR A 35 1.85 13.44 0.95
C THR A 35 0.65 12.54 1.17
N SER A 36 0.81 11.25 1.00
CA SER A 36 -0.28 10.29 1.17
C SER A 36 -0.40 9.83 2.61
N ASP A 37 -1.62 9.60 3.04
CA ASP A 37 -1.89 8.95 4.31
C ASP A 37 -1.79 7.45 4.16
N TYR A 38 -1.71 6.76 5.28
CA TYR A 38 -1.65 5.31 5.26
C TYR A 38 -2.43 4.72 6.42
N LEU A 39 -2.81 3.45 6.24
CA LEU A 39 -3.54 2.69 7.23
C LEU A 39 -2.90 1.31 7.34
N GLU A 40 -2.56 0.90 8.56
CA GLU A 40 -2.01 -0.43 8.78
C GLU A 40 -3.10 -1.48 8.67
N LEU A 41 -2.85 -2.52 7.87
CA LEU A 41 -3.76 -3.64 7.70
C LEU A 41 -3.23 -4.88 8.41
N ASP A 42 -4.11 -5.87 8.56
CA ASP A 42 -3.72 -7.17 9.12
C ASP A 42 -2.66 -7.80 8.21
N LYS A 43 -1.59 -8.31 8.83
CA LYS A 43 -0.47 -8.93 8.10
C LYS A 43 -0.91 -10.13 7.25
N ASP A 44 -1.99 -10.78 7.62
CA ASP A 44 -2.48 -11.96 6.91
C ASP A 44 -3.28 -11.61 5.67
N MET A 45 -3.62 -10.34 5.48
CA MET A 45 -4.32 -9.88 4.29
C MET A 45 -3.37 -9.78 3.10
N PHE A 46 -3.88 -10.04 1.92
CA PHE A 46 -3.15 -9.85 0.65
C PHE A 46 -1.75 -10.46 0.65
N PRO A 47 -1.63 -11.78 0.82
CA PRO A 47 -0.30 -12.43 0.88
C PRO A 47 0.52 -12.28 -0.40
N GLU A 48 -0.12 -11.95 -1.52
CA GLU A 48 0.57 -11.70 -2.78
C GLU A 48 1.36 -10.39 -2.79
N VAL A 49 1.08 -9.49 -1.85
CA VAL A 49 1.84 -8.24 -1.70
C VAL A 49 3.04 -8.51 -0.82
N LYS A 50 4.26 -8.34 -1.34
CA LYS A 50 5.50 -8.73 -0.68
C LYS A 50 6.51 -7.60 -0.63
N TRP A 51 7.39 -7.64 0.35
CA TRP A 51 8.51 -6.69 0.44
C TRP A 51 9.41 -6.77 -0.80
N SER A 52 9.55 -7.96 -1.39
CA SER A 52 10.38 -8.16 -2.58
C SER A 52 9.82 -7.50 -3.84
N ASP A 53 8.58 -7.00 -3.81
CA ASP A 53 8.01 -6.30 -4.94
C ASP A 53 8.76 -5.00 -5.22
N ASN A 54 9.00 -4.69 -6.49
CA ASN A 54 9.70 -3.47 -6.88
C ASN A 54 8.77 -2.26 -6.93
N GLU A 55 7.47 -2.50 -7.01
CA GLU A 55 6.46 -1.46 -7.11
C GLU A 55 5.33 -1.74 -6.14
N PRO A 56 4.64 -0.72 -5.64
CA PRO A 56 3.46 -0.96 -4.81
C PRO A 56 2.33 -1.53 -5.65
N THR A 57 1.45 -2.28 -5.02
CA THR A 57 0.31 -2.88 -5.70
C THR A 57 -0.82 -1.87 -5.77
N LYS A 58 -1.19 -1.48 -6.97
CA LYS A 58 -2.26 -0.50 -7.18
C LYS A 58 -3.62 -1.16 -6.99
N VAL A 59 -4.47 -0.53 -6.19
CA VAL A 59 -5.83 -1.00 -5.95
C VAL A 59 -6.81 0.16 -6.10
N LYS A 60 -8.08 -0.16 -6.22
CA LYS A 60 -9.13 0.85 -6.34
C LYS A 60 -10.21 0.61 -5.31
N LEU A 61 -10.72 1.69 -4.76
CA LEU A 61 -11.92 1.63 -3.94
C LEU A 61 -13.10 1.95 -4.84
N VAL A 62 -14.05 1.04 -4.90
CA VAL A 62 -15.24 1.18 -5.73
C VAL A 62 -16.48 1.07 -4.85
N ILE A 63 -17.38 2.03 -4.98
CA ILE A 63 -18.65 1.96 -4.25
C ILE A 63 -19.61 1.10 -5.06
N GLU A 64 -20.02 0.01 -4.45
CA GLU A 64 -20.96 -0.94 -5.03
C GLU A 64 -22.34 -0.72 -4.41
N LYS A 65 -23.36 -0.62 -5.25
CA LYS A 65 -24.72 -0.41 -4.78
C LYS A 65 -25.66 -1.50 -5.28
#